data_be9e39e6e3a4eb5d90fe3220ca64e80e
#
_entry.id   be9e39e6e3a4eb5d90fe3220ca64e80e
#
_cell.length_a   1.000
_cell.length_b   1.000
_cell.length_c   1.000
_cell.angle_alpha   90.00
_cell.angle_beta   90.00
_cell.angle_gamma   90.00
#
_symmetry.space_group_name_H-M   'P 1'
#
loop_
_entity.id
_entity.type
_entity.pdbx_description
1 polymer ?
#
loop_
_entity_poly.entity_id
_entity_poly.type
_entity_poly.pdbx_seq_one_letter_code
_entity_poly.pdbx_strand_id
1 'polypeptide(L)'
;FRRVVPSPDPQDIIEIDQIKQLAKESIVICCGGGGIPVTLERGKLQGIRAVIDKDKAAALLAKKLKADTLLILTDVDAVYLNYNTTSQKKLKDTSISKARAYLAEGMFPHGSMGPKVQAAINFNKKTVITSIDKAEKALAGKEGTVIRK
;
A
#
# COMPACT_ATOMS: atom_id res chain seq x y z
N PHE A 1 -8.52 -25.21 10.70
CA PHE A 1 -8.28 -24.07 11.61
C PHE A 1 -7.02 -23.33 11.18
N ARG A 2 -7.08 -21.99 11.17
CA ARG A 2 -5.93 -21.14 10.89
C ARG A 2 -5.70 -20.21 12.08
N ARG A 3 -4.47 -20.12 12.57
CA ARG A 3 -4.09 -19.19 13.62
C ARG A 3 -4.26 -17.76 13.12
N VAL A 4 -4.95 -16.93 13.87
CA VAL A 4 -5.12 -15.50 13.62
C VAL A 4 -4.36 -14.68 14.65
N VAL A 5 -3.87 -13.51 14.23
CA VAL A 5 -3.17 -12.53 15.07
C VAL A 5 -3.62 -11.13 14.66
N PRO A 6 -3.47 -10.11 15.52
CA PRO A 6 -3.76 -8.72 15.15
C PRO A 6 -2.94 -8.24 13.95
N SER A 7 -3.49 -7.29 13.19
CA SER A 7 -2.77 -6.59 12.11
C SER A 7 -2.82 -5.08 12.36
N PRO A 8 -2.00 -4.57 13.29
CA PRO A 8 -1.95 -3.16 13.62
C PRO A 8 -1.36 -2.33 12.50
N ASP A 9 -1.61 -1.01 12.54
CA ASP A 9 -0.96 -0.07 11.64
C ASP A 9 0.50 0.15 12.07
N PRO A 10 1.46 0.03 11.14
CA PRO A 10 2.86 0.29 11.44
C PRO A 10 3.05 1.79 11.73
N GLN A 11 3.83 2.08 12.77
CA GLN A 11 4.10 3.46 13.20
C GLN A 11 5.45 3.94 12.66
N ASP A 12 6.43 3.04 12.62
CA ASP A 12 7.78 3.35 12.16
C ASP A 12 8.43 2.15 11.47
N ILE A 13 9.59 2.39 10.86
CA ILE A 13 10.50 1.39 10.27
C ILE A 13 11.87 1.64 10.91
N ILE A 14 12.35 0.66 11.65
CA ILE A 14 13.58 0.79 12.46
C ILE A 14 14.77 1.11 11.56
N GLU A 15 14.87 0.44 10.41
CA GLU A 15 15.98 0.56 9.47
C GLU A 15 15.84 1.73 8.48
N ILE A 16 14.96 2.68 8.74
CA ILE A 16 14.61 3.72 7.73
C ILE A 16 15.83 4.55 7.28
N ASP A 17 16.75 4.84 8.17
CA ASP A 17 17.91 5.66 7.82
C ASP A 17 18.94 4.88 6.99
N GLN A 18 19.12 3.60 7.27
CA GLN A 18 19.93 2.68 6.46
C GLN A 18 19.32 2.53 5.05
N ILE A 19 17.98 2.35 4.97
CA ILE A 19 17.26 2.26 3.70
C ILE A 19 17.45 3.54 2.89
N LYS A 20 17.31 4.72 3.49
CA LYS A 20 17.54 6.01 2.83
C LYS A 20 18.96 6.14 2.27
N GLN A 21 19.94 5.69 3.02
CA GLN A 21 21.35 5.75 2.59
C GLN A 21 21.58 4.83 1.39
N LEU A 22 21.17 3.57 1.48
CA LEU A 22 21.32 2.58 0.42
C LEU A 22 20.57 2.94 -0.85
N ALA A 23 19.38 3.52 -0.73
CA ALA A 23 18.54 3.90 -1.87
C ALA A 23 19.13 5.03 -2.72
N LYS A 24 20.22 5.70 -2.29
CA LYS A 24 20.93 6.68 -3.13
C LYS A 24 21.75 6.04 -4.24
N GLU A 25 22.21 4.81 -4.03
CA GLU A 25 23.19 4.14 -4.90
C GLU A 25 22.73 2.76 -5.37
N SER A 26 21.61 2.25 -4.83
CA SER A 26 21.18 0.87 -5.07
C SER A 26 19.65 0.75 -5.09
N ILE A 27 19.17 -0.32 -5.74
CA ILE A 27 17.80 -0.78 -5.59
C ILE A 27 17.69 -1.56 -4.29
N VAL A 28 16.85 -1.13 -3.36
CA VAL A 28 16.73 -1.73 -2.04
C VAL A 28 15.45 -2.56 -1.96
N ILE A 29 15.58 -3.84 -1.63
CA ILE A 29 14.46 -4.72 -1.31
C ILE A 29 14.29 -4.72 0.20
N CYS A 30 13.15 -4.24 0.70
CA CYS A 30 12.88 -4.08 2.12
C CYS A 30 11.43 -4.38 2.50
N CYS A 31 11.16 -4.49 3.79
CA CYS A 31 9.86 -4.81 4.40
C CYS A 31 9.27 -6.17 4.04
N GLY A 32 9.75 -6.90 3.04
CA GLY A 32 9.22 -8.23 2.65
C GLY A 32 7.69 -8.27 2.61
N GLY A 33 7.08 -9.21 3.32
CA GLY A 33 5.62 -9.35 3.46
C GLY A 33 4.95 -8.38 4.44
N GLY A 34 5.67 -7.37 4.96
CA GLY A 34 5.17 -6.38 5.92
C GLY A 34 6.17 -6.02 7.03
N GLY A 35 7.28 -6.77 7.12
CA GLY A 35 8.29 -6.61 8.15
C GLY A 35 8.01 -7.45 9.40
N ILE A 36 8.97 -7.49 10.31
CA ILE A 36 8.87 -8.16 11.62
C ILE A 36 8.28 -7.15 12.62
N PRO A 37 7.09 -7.40 13.17
CA PRO A 37 6.47 -6.47 14.10
C PRO A 37 7.20 -6.49 15.46
N VAL A 38 7.60 -5.29 15.89
CA VAL A 38 8.27 -5.06 17.16
C VAL A 38 7.68 -3.86 17.88
N THR A 39 7.81 -3.83 19.20
CA THR A 39 7.57 -2.65 20.04
C THR A 39 8.87 -2.19 20.66
N LEU A 40 8.94 -0.92 21.00
CA LEU A 40 10.06 -0.35 21.74
C LEU A 40 9.66 -0.18 23.20
N GLU A 41 10.16 -1.04 24.09
CA GLU A 41 9.90 -0.98 25.52
C GLU A 41 11.18 -0.72 26.28
N ARG A 42 11.22 0.37 27.05
CA ARG A 42 12.38 0.79 27.85
C ARG A 42 13.70 0.79 27.05
N GLY A 43 13.63 1.24 25.78
CA GLY A 43 14.79 1.32 24.88
C GLY A 43 15.22 -0.02 24.25
N LYS A 44 14.44 -1.10 24.43
CA LYS A 44 14.72 -2.41 23.83
C LYS A 44 13.61 -2.81 22.86
N LEU A 45 14.02 -3.36 21.71
CA LEU A 45 13.08 -3.92 20.74
C LEU A 45 12.57 -5.27 21.23
N GLN A 46 11.24 -5.44 21.21
CA GLN A 46 10.60 -6.70 21.56
C GLN A 46 9.69 -7.13 20.41
N GLY A 47 9.83 -8.39 19.96
CA GLY A 47 8.94 -8.99 18.98
C GLY A 47 7.54 -9.20 19.54
N ILE A 48 6.52 -8.84 18.76
CA ILE A 48 5.11 -9.02 19.13
C ILE A 48 4.39 -10.01 18.21
N ARG A 49 3.33 -10.64 18.74
CA ARG A 49 2.47 -11.55 17.95
C ARG A 49 1.49 -10.74 17.11
N ALA A 50 1.94 -10.30 15.94
CA ALA A 50 1.14 -9.53 15.00
C ALA A 50 1.59 -9.85 13.56
N VAL A 51 0.83 -9.38 12.58
CA VAL A 51 1.23 -9.35 11.16
C VAL A 51 0.99 -7.94 10.65
N ILE A 52 2.04 -7.31 10.15
CA ILE A 52 1.89 -6.02 9.48
C ILE A 52 1.49 -6.27 8.02
N ASP A 53 0.44 -5.59 7.58
CA ASP A 53 0.02 -5.64 6.18
C ASP A 53 1.08 -4.99 5.28
N LYS A 54 1.44 -5.68 4.19
CA LYS A 54 2.50 -5.23 3.26
C LYS A 54 2.18 -3.91 2.57
N ASP A 55 0.90 -3.66 2.26
CA ASP A 55 0.48 -2.43 1.58
C ASP A 55 0.59 -1.24 2.54
N LYS A 56 0.26 -1.44 3.83
CA LYS A 56 0.47 -0.44 4.89
C LYS A 56 1.96 -0.15 5.13
N ALA A 57 2.79 -1.20 5.18
CA ALA A 57 4.24 -1.05 5.33
C ALA A 57 4.84 -0.30 4.13
N ALA A 58 4.44 -0.65 2.90
CA ALA A 58 4.90 0.04 1.68
C ALA A 58 4.49 1.53 1.66
N ALA A 59 3.27 1.85 2.07
CA ALA A 59 2.80 3.23 2.17
C ALA A 59 3.60 4.04 3.21
N LEU A 60 3.87 3.46 4.37
CA LEU A 60 4.70 4.08 5.40
C LEU A 60 6.13 4.30 4.91
N LEU A 61 6.74 3.29 4.28
CA LEU A 61 8.07 3.39 3.68
C LEU A 61 8.14 4.49 2.64
N ALA A 62 7.22 4.50 1.67
CA ALA A 62 7.14 5.52 0.62
C ALA A 62 7.01 6.93 1.20
N LYS A 63 6.21 7.09 2.27
CA LYS A 63 6.06 8.37 2.98
C LYS A 63 7.37 8.80 3.65
N LYS A 64 8.06 7.88 4.35
CA LYS A 64 9.32 8.18 5.05
C LYS A 64 10.48 8.46 4.10
N LEU A 65 10.51 7.80 2.94
CA LEU A 65 11.45 8.08 1.86
C LEU A 65 11.09 9.34 1.05
N LYS A 66 9.93 9.95 1.30
CA LYS A 66 9.38 11.06 0.51
C LYS A 66 9.25 10.72 -0.98
N ALA A 67 8.98 9.45 -1.30
CA ALA A 67 8.80 8.99 -2.66
C ALA A 67 7.79 9.85 -3.43
N ASP A 68 7.95 9.96 -4.74
CA ASP A 68 7.03 10.71 -5.60
C ASP A 68 5.84 9.86 -6.02
N THR A 69 6.06 8.55 -6.17
CA THR A 69 5.04 7.60 -6.61
C THR A 69 5.14 6.30 -5.81
N LEU A 70 4.00 5.79 -5.38
CA LEU A 70 3.83 4.43 -4.87
C LEU A 70 3.16 3.58 -5.95
N LEU A 71 3.85 2.53 -6.41
CA LEU A 71 3.28 1.56 -7.34
C LEU A 71 2.88 0.30 -6.57
N ILE A 72 1.60 -0.04 -6.61
CA ILE A 72 1.07 -1.28 -6.01
C ILE A 72 0.68 -2.23 -7.13
N LEU A 73 1.34 -3.39 -7.16
CA LEU A 73 1.06 -4.45 -8.12
C LEU A 73 0.15 -5.51 -7.50
N THR A 74 -0.84 -5.94 -8.27
CA THR A 74 -1.87 -6.88 -7.83
C THR A 74 -2.28 -7.80 -8.99
N ASP A 75 -3.30 -8.60 -8.82
CA ASP A 75 -3.84 -9.57 -9.79
C ASP A 75 -4.86 -8.97 -10.77
N VAL A 76 -5.30 -7.73 -10.53
CA VAL A 76 -6.24 -7.02 -11.42
C VAL A 76 -5.59 -5.78 -12.02
N ASP A 77 -6.03 -5.42 -13.23
CA ASP A 77 -5.43 -4.37 -14.04
C ASP A 77 -5.75 -2.94 -13.57
N ALA A 78 -6.72 -2.78 -12.67
CA ALA A 78 -7.12 -1.49 -12.12
C ALA A 78 -7.97 -1.68 -10.86
N VAL A 79 -8.31 -0.59 -10.20
CA VAL A 79 -9.32 -0.54 -9.15
C VAL A 79 -10.71 -0.45 -9.79
N TYR A 80 -11.64 -1.24 -9.27
CA TYR A 80 -13.03 -1.24 -9.71
C TYR A 80 -13.97 -0.92 -8.55
N LEU A 81 -14.96 -0.08 -8.81
CA LEU A 81 -16.13 0.04 -7.94
C LEU A 81 -17.07 -1.13 -8.23
N ASN A 82 -17.76 -1.62 -7.22
CA ASN A 82 -18.74 -2.72 -7.32
C ASN A 82 -18.19 -3.94 -8.06
N TYR A 83 -16.96 -4.34 -7.71
CA TYR A 83 -16.27 -5.46 -8.38
C TYR A 83 -17.11 -6.73 -8.40
N ASN A 84 -17.10 -7.43 -9.54
CA ASN A 84 -17.92 -8.64 -9.81
C ASN A 84 -19.44 -8.45 -9.74
N THR A 85 -19.95 -7.24 -9.97
CA THR A 85 -21.38 -6.97 -10.12
C THR A 85 -21.71 -6.42 -11.50
N THR A 86 -22.99 -6.37 -11.85
CA THR A 86 -23.48 -5.75 -13.10
C THR A 86 -23.21 -4.25 -13.18
N SER A 87 -22.97 -3.60 -12.04
CA SER A 87 -22.64 -2.17 -11.93
C SER A 87 -21.13 -1.92 -11.78
N GLN A 88 -20.28 -2.90 -12.08
CA GLN A 88 -18.84 -2.76 -12.02
C GLN A 88 -18.34 -1.61 -12.90
N LYS A 89 -17.51 -0.74 -12.30
CA LYS A 89 -16.94 0.42 -12.99
C LYS A 89 -15.44 0.55 -12.73
N LYS A 90 -14.64 0.53 -13.78
CA LYS A 90 -13.20 0.76 -13.73
C LYS A 90 -12.89 2.21 -13.35
N LEU A 91 -12.02 2.40 -12.37
CA LEU A 91 -11.46 3.70 -12.02
C LEU A 91 -10.14 3.90 -12.79
N LYS A 92 -10.03 5.00 -13.57
CA LYS A 92 -8.78 5.39 -14.24
C LYS A 92 -7.98 6.37 -13.39
N ASP A 93 -8.63 7.43 -12.91
CA ASP A 93 -8.05 8.47 -12.08
C ASP A 93 -9.07 8.85 -11.00
N THR A 94 -8.61 9.05 -9.77
CA THR A 94 -9.47 9.50 -8.68
C THR A 94 -8.68 10.31 -7.66
N SER A 95 -9.34 11.27 -7.01
CA SER A 95 -8.72 12.01 -5.92
C SER A 95 -8.70 11.17 -4.63
N ILE A 96 -7.75 11.48 -3.74
CA ILE A 96 -7.65 10.86 -2.41
C ILE A 96 -8.96 11.05 -1.63
N SER A 97 -9.63 12.21 -1.75
CA SER A 97 -10.90 12.46 -1.09
C SER A 97 -12.01 11.54 -1.58
N LYS A 98 -12.13 11.35 -2.91
CA LYS A 98 -13.09 10.39 -3.50
C LYS A 98 -12.76 8.95 -3.14
N ALA A 99 -11.48 8.56 -3.19
CA ALA A 99 -11.03 7.22 -2.77
C ALA A 99 -11.41 6.93 -1.32
N ARG A 100 -11.28 7.91 -0.43
CA ARG A 100 -11.71 7.84 0.98
C ARG A 100 -13.22 7.66 1.12
N ALA A 101 -14.02 8.41 0.35
CA ALA A 101 -15.47 8.27 0.35
C ALA A 101 -15.90 6.87 -0.11
N TYR A 102 -15.37 6.38 -1.23
CA TYR A 102 -15.65 5.04 -1.73
C TYR A 102 -15.24 3.93 -0.76
N LEU A 103 -14.13 4.11 -0.04
CA LEU A 103 -13.70 3.16 0.99
C LEU A 103 -14.67 3.14 2.17
N ALA A 104 -15.14 4.31 2.62
CA ALA A 104 -16.12 4.44 3.70
C ALA A 104 -17.50 3.86 3.33
N GLU A 105 -17.88 3.94 2.05
CA GLU A 105 -19.09 3.36 1.49
C GLU A 105 -18.99 1.84 1.24
N GLY A 106 -17.82 1.22 1.55
CA GLY A 106 -17.62 -0.21 1.39
C GLY A 106 -17.51 -0.69 -0.06
N MET A 107 -17.18 0.21 -1.00
CA MET A 107 -17.12 -0.08 -2.44
C MET A 107 -15.98 -1.05 -2.82
N PHE A 108 -15.08 -1.36 -1.90
CA PHE A 108 -13.93 -2.24 -2.14
C PHE A 108 -13.94 -3.45 -1.22
N PRO A 109 -13.56 -4.65 -1.71
CA PRO A 109 -13.42 -5.84 -0.88
C PRO A 109 -12.42 -5.63 0.27
N HIS A 110 -12.85 -5.90 1.52
CA HIS A 110 -12.07 -5.65 2.73
C HIS A 110 -10.72 -6.43 2.79
N GLY A 111 -10.66 -7.61 2.18
CA GLY A 111 -9.48 -8.48 2.26
C GLY A 111 -8.48 -8.32 1.12
N SER A 112 -8.76 -7.50 0.11
CA SER A 112 -7.91 -7.39 -1.10
C SER A 112 -7.69 -5.95 -1.55
N MET A 113 -8.65 -5.33 -2.20
CA MET A 113 -8.50 -3.97 -2.76
C MET A 113 -8.60 -2.88 -1.69
N GLY A 114 -9.43 -3.05 -0.67
CA GLY A 114 -9.58 -2.08 0.42
C GLY A 114 -8.25 -1.66 1.06
N PRO A 115 -7.39 -2.60 1.51
CA PRO A 115 -6.06 -2.29 2.04
C PRO A 115 -5.17 -1.50 1.08
N LYS A 116 -5.21 -1.78 -0.23
CA LYS A 116 -4.43 -1.07 -1.26
C LYS A 116 -4.88 0.37 -1.45
N VAL A 117 -6.19 0.59 -1.49
CA VAL A 117 -6.77 1.95 -1.54
C VAL A 117 -6.47 2.71 -0.24
N GLN A 118 -6.53 2.05 0.92
CA GLN A 118 -6.15 2.65 2.20
C GLN A 118 -4.66 3.03 2.22
N ALA A 119 -3.79 2.18 1.68
CA ALA A 119 -2.36 2.48 1.53
C ALA A 119 -2.13 3.73 0.66
N ALA A 120 -2.85 3.87 -0.46
CA ALA A 120 -2.81 5.06 -1.31
C ALA A 120 -3.24 6.33 -0.56
N ILE A 121 -4.31 6.24 0.24
CA ILE A 121 -4.80 7.34 1.09
C ILE A 121 -3.74 7.73 2.14
N ASN A 122 -3.10 6.75 2.78
CA ASN A 122 -2.08 6.96 3.81
C ASN A 122 -0.79 7.56 3.25
N PHE A 123 -0.38 7.15 2.06
CA PHE A 123 0.76 7.73 1.36
C PHE A 123 0.53 9.20 1.00
N ASN A 124 -0.71 9.56 0.64
CA ASN A 124 -1.17 10.94 0.39
C ASN A 124 -0.42 11.66 -0.74
N LYS A 125 0.12 10.91 -1.69
CA LYS A 125 0.70 11.36 -2.96
C LYS A 125 0.22 10.46 -4.09
N LYS A 126 0.87 10.56 -5.26
CA LYS A 126 0.53 9.74 -6.42
C LYS A 126 0.74 8.26 -6.14
N THR A 127 -0.34 7.49 -6.15
CA THR A 127 -0.30 6.02 -6.11
C THR A 127 -0.87 5.47 -7.40
N VAL A 128 -0.21 4.46 -7.95
CA VAL A 128 -0.66 3.72 -9.14
C VAL A 128 -0.93 2.28 -8.72
N ILE A 129 -2.13 1.76 -9.04
CA ILE A 129 -2.52 0.38 -8.75
C ILE A 129 -2.83 -0.32 -10.07
N THR A 130 -2.16 -1.43 -10.34
CA THR A 130 -2.30 -2.19 -11.59
C THR A 130 -1.82 -3.64 -11.44
N SER A 131 -1.99 -4.45 -12.50
CA SER A 131 -1.40 -5.79 -12.56
C SER A 131 0.08 -5.76 -12.92
N ILE A 132 0.79 -6.85 -12.60
CA ILE A 132 2.24 -6.96 -12.80
C ILE A 132 2.62 -6.78 -14.28
N ASP A 133 1.88 -7.41 -15.19
CA ASP A 133 2.09 -7.36 -16.64
C ASP A 133 1.87 -5.96 -17.24
N LYS A 134 1.18 -5.07 -16.55
CA LYS A 134 0.88 -3.71 -16.98
C LYS A 134 1.69 -2.62 -16.27
N ALA A 135 2.64 -2.99 -15.44
CA ALA A 135 3.41 -2.06 -14.59
C ALA A 135 4.05 -0.92 -15.37
N GLU A 136 4.77 -1.22 -16.46
CA GLU A 136 5.40 -0.21 -17.30
C GLU A 136 4.39 0.77 -17.93
N LYS A 137 3.32 0.22 -18.52
CA LYS A 137 2.25 1.03 -19.13
C LYS A 137 1.56 1.92 -18.11
N ALA A 138 1.37 1.43 -16.88
CA ALA A 138 0.75 2.16 -15.80
C ALA A 138 1.64 3.30 -15.29
N LEU A 139 2.95 3.10 -15.17
CA LEU A 139 3.91 4.17 -14.86
C LEU A 139 3.93 5.26 -15.94
N ALA A 140 3.76 4.87 -17.21
CA ALA A 140 3.62 5.80 -18.35
C ALA A 140 2.22 6.46 -18.41
N GLY A 141 1.31 6.20 -17.47
CA GLY A 141 -0.03 6.78 -17.39
C GLY A 141 -1.05 6.22 -18.38
N LYS A 142 -0.76 5.07 -19.01
CA LYS A 142 -1.61 4.45 -20.05
C LYS A 142 -2.57 3.39 -19.48
N GLU A 143 -2.24 2.79 -18.35
CA GLU A 143 -3.00 1.71 -17.71
C GLU A 143 -3.08 1.93 -16.19
N GLY A 144 -3.88 1.07 -15.52
CA GLY A 144 -4.03 1.10 -14.07
C GLY A 144 -5.00 2.16 -13.56
N THR A 145 -5.01 2.29 -12.25
CA THR A 145 -5.72 3.37 -11.53
C THR A 145 -4.72 4.30 -10.88
N VAL A 146 -4.85 5.59 -11.10
CA VAL A 146 -4.08 6.63 -10.42
C VAL A 146 -4.93 7.23 -9.30
N ILE A 147 -4.39 7.23 -8.07
CA ILE A 147 -4.97 7.92 -6.90
C ILE A 147 -4.00 9.04 -6.51
N ARG A 148 -4.48 10.28 -6.49
CA ARG A 148 -3.64 11.45 -6.19
C ARG A 148 -4.45 12.59 -5.55
N LYS A 149 -3.76 13.62 -5.06
CA LYS A 149 -4.40 14.86 -4.59
C LYS A 149 -5.17 15.54 -5.72
#